data_558c95da8294bc0683b2d479fd02673d
#
_entry.id   558c95da8294bc0683b2d479fd02673d
#
_cell.length_a   1.000
_cell.length_b   1.000
_cell.length_c   1.000
_cell.angle_alpha   90.00
_cell.angle_beta   90.00
_cell.angle_gamma   90.00
#
_symmetry.space_group_name_H-M   'P 1'
#
loop_
_entity.id
_entity.type
_entity.pdbx_description
1 polymer ?
#
loop_
_entity_poly.entity_id
_entity_poly.type
_entity_poly.pdbx_seq_one_letter_code
_entity_poly.pdbx_strand_id
1 'polypeptide(L)'
;MVRIGIIGGTGLENPDILKSPSEIVIPTPYGETSSPLLTGTIRGKDIVILSRHGRNHTIPPGQVNNRANIYALQDAGCTHIIATTACGSLRNEIGRGDIVIPDQFIDFTHHRISTFFEEFRPGKLQHCAMPDPFNKD
;
A
#
# COMPACT_ATOMS: atom_id res chain seq x y z
N MET A 1 -16.98 10.55 2.48
CA MET A 1 -15.86 11.49 2.22
C MET A 1 -14.70 10.67 1.70
N VAL A 2 -14.00 11.11 0.66
CA VAL A 2 -12.87 10.36 0.10
C VAL A 2 -11.64 10.60 0.97
N ARG A 3 -11.00 9.52 1.44
CA ARG A 3 -9.73 9.52 2.14
C ARG A 3 -8.76 8.58 1.43
N ILE A 4 -7.59 9.08 1.09
CA ILE A 4 -6.63 8.37 0.23
C ILE A 4 -5.48 7.85 1.08
N GLY A 5 -5.30 6.52 1.09
CA GLY A 5 -4.13 5.86 1.63
C GLY A 5 -3.02 5.81 0.59
N ILE A 6 -1.80 6.16 0.97
CA ILE A 6 -0.61 6.03 0.13
C ILE A 6 0.35 5.04 0.78
N ILE A 7 0.62 3.93 0.11
CA ILE A 7 1.71 3.03 0.50
C ILE A 7 2.95 3.50 -0.25
N GLY A 8 3.80 4.25 0.44
CA GLY A 8 5.01 4.85 -0.10
C GLY A 8 6.18 3.88 -0.11
N GLY A 9 6.98 3.96 -1.16
CA GLY A 9 8.32 3.44 -1.23
C GLY A 9 9.34 4.58 -1.10
N THR A 10 10.52 4.37 -1.69
CA THR A 10 11.61 5.36 -1.69
C THR A 10 11.14 6.76 -2.13
N GLY A 11 11.40 7.77 -1.31
CA GLY A 11 11.05 9.16 -1.57
C GLY A 11 9.73 9.65 -0.98
N LEU A 12 8.94 8.75 -0.36
CA LEU A 12 7.68 9.12 0.32
C LEU A 12 7.68 8.83 1.82
N GLU A 13 8.85 8.58 2.41
CA GLU A 13 8.98 8.24 3.83
C GLU A 13 8.74 9.45 4.74
N ASN A 14 9.06 10.66 4.27
CA ASN A 14 8.84 11.90 5.01
C ASN A 14 8.33 12.98 4.06
N PRO A 15 7.06 12.94 3.67
CA PRO A 15 6.52 13.89 2.71
C PRO A 15 6.26 15.25 3.36
N ASP A 16 7.13 16.22 3.11
CA ASP A 16 6.97 17.63 3.52
C ASP A 16 5.74 18.31 2.90
N ILE A 17 5.09 17.62 1.97
CA ILE A 17 3.90 18.11 1.28
C ILE A 17 2.61 18.02 2.11
N LEU A 18 2.62 17.24 3.21
CA LEU A 18 1.46 17.15 4.11
C LEU A 18 1.31 18.42 4.95
N LYS A 19 0.11 18.96 4.95
CA LYS A 19 -0.29 20.00 5.90
C LYS A 19 -0.86 19.36 7.17
N SER A 20 -0.47 19.93 8.32
CA SER A 20 -0.89 19.47 9.66
C SER A 20 -0.67 17.97 9.87
N PRO A 21 0.56 17.47 9.69
CA PRO A 21 0.85 16.06 9.82
C PRO A 21 0.63 15.59 11.27
N SER A 22 0.06 14.42 11.44
CA SER A 22 -0.10 13.73 12.71
C SER A 22 0.15 12.24 12.55
N GLU A 23 0.78 11.65 13.54
CA GLU A 23 1.04 10.21 13.53
C GLU A 23 -0.02 9.45 14.31
N ILE A 24 -0.44 8.33 13.75
CA ILE A 24 -1.30 7.37 14.43
C ILE A 24 -0.74 5.96 14.31
N VAL A 25 -0.90 5.19 15.37
CA VAL A 25 -0.59 3.75 15.39
C VAL A 25 -1.90 3.00 15.47
N ILE A 26 -2.13 2.09 14.54
CA ILE A 26 -3.34 1.27 14.50
C ILE A 26 -2.96 -0.18 14.81
N PRO A 27 -3.47 -0.76 15.90
CA PRO A 27 -3.30 -2.18 16.18
C PRO A 27 -3.99 -3.02 15.09
N THR A 28 -3.33 -4.09 14.65
CA THR A 28 -3.92 -4.98 13.67
C THR A 28 -3.90 -6.44 14.13
N PRO A 29 -4.86 -7.27 13.71
CA PRO A 29 -4.84 -8.70 13.99
C PRO A 29 -3.74 -9.45 13.26
N TYR A 30 -3.03 -8.78 12.36
CA TYR A 30 -1.94 -9.33 11.54
C TYR A 30 -0.55 -8.94 12.06
N GLY A 31 -0.46 -8.31 13.24
CA GLY A 31 0.79 -7.79 13.80
C GLY A 31 1.03 -6.32 13.46
N GLU A 32 2.26 -5.89 13.55
CA GLU A 32 2.65 -4.48 13.35
C GLU A 32 2.66 -4.08 11.88
N THR A 33 2.30 -2.83 11.63
CA THR A 33 2.50 -2.17 10.33
C THR A 33 3.96 -1.84 10.09
N SER A 34 4.35 -1.63 8.84
CA SER A 34 5.74 -1.26 8.48
C SER A 34 6.19 0.07 9.09
N SER A 35 5.27 0.98 9.37
CA SER A 35 5.50 2.25 10.06
C SER A 35 4.21 2.72 10.71
N PRO A 36 4.27 3.66 11.68
CA PRO A 36 3.10 4.47 12.03
C PRO A 36 2.51 5.12 10.78
N LEU A 37 1.20 5.32 10.78
CA LEU A 37 0.52 6.03 9.70
C LEU A 37 0.69 7.54 9.91
N LEU A 38 1.08 8.24 8.86
CA LEU A 38 1.16 9.70 8.85
C LEU A 38 -0.09 10.26 8.19
N THR A 39 -0.91 10.98 8.93
CA THR A 39 -2.14 11.60 8.44
C THR A 39 -1.96 13.08 8.20
N GLY A 40 -2.70 13.65 7.27
CA GLY A 40 -2.67 15.07 6.98
C GLY A 40 -3.48 15.42 5.74
N THR A 41 -3.27 16.59 5.18
CA THR A 41 -3.97 16.99 3.95
C THR A 41 -3.01 17.43 2.85
N ILE A 42 -3.36 17.07 1.60
CA ILE A 42 -2.71 17.59 0.40
C ILE A 42 -3.80 18.24 -0.47
N ARG A 43 -3.65 19.52 -0.77
CA ARG A 43 -4.63 20.28 -1.57
C ARG A 43 -6.08 20.10 -1.10
N GLY A 44 -6.28 20.05 0.23
CA GLY A 44 -7.59 19.87 0.84
C GLY A 44 -8.18 18.45 0.78
N LYS A 45 -7.41 17.46 0.36
CA LYS A 45 -7.78 16.05 0.41
C LYS A 45 -7.17 15.38 1.63
N ASP A 46 -7.93 14.54 2.32
CA ASP A 46 -7.44 13.74 3.44
C ASP A 46 -6.53 12.63 2.94
N ILE A 47 -5.31 12.61 3.44
CA ILE A 47 -4.26 11.68 3.03
C ILE A 47 -3.74 10.94 4.26
N VAL A 48 -3.49 9.65 4.08
CA VAL A 48 -2.82 8.79 5.05
C VAL A 48 -1.63 8.14 4.35
N ILE A 49 -0.42 8.31 4.86
CA ILE A 49 0.80 7.75 4.28
C ILE A 49 1.36 6.67 5.19
N LEU A 50 1.77 5.58 4.60
CA LEU A 50 2.48 4.47 5.23
C LEU A 50 3.78 4.20 4.48
N SER A 51 4.90 4.17 5.21
CA SER A 51 6.22 3.84 4.65
C SER A 51 6.39 2.32 4.61
N ARG A 52 6.31 1.74 3.40
CA ARG A 52 6.31 0.28 3.19
C ARG A 52 7.54 -0.43 3.77
N HIS A 53 8.69 0.18 3.70
CA HIS A 53 9.96 -0.38 4.19
C HIS A 53 10.38 0.15 5.57
N GLY A 54 9.44 0.79 6.30
CA GLY A 54 9.77 1.55 7.50
C GLY A 54 10.39 2.91 7.18
N ARG A 55 10.39 3.83 8.11
CA ARG A 55 10.94 5.19 7.91
C ARG A 55 12.41 5.23 7.56
N ASN A 56 13.17 4.27 8.08
CA ASN A 56 14.62 4.18 7.90
C ASN A 56 15.02 3.10 6.89
N HIS A 57 14.10 2.64 6.05
CA HIS A 57 14.34 1.58 5.06
C HIS A 57 14.94 0.30 5.67
N THR A 58 14.45 -0.11 6.84
CA THR A 58 14.98 -1.26 7.59
C THR A 58 14.27 -2.58 7.29
N ILE A 59 13.10 -2.52 6.64
CA ILE A 59 12.28 -3.71 6.34
C ILE A 59 12.54 -4.15 4.90
N PRO A 60 13.18 -5.30 4.69
CA PRO A 60 13.40 -5.82 3.34
C PRO A 60 12.07 -6.25 2.68
N PRO A 61 11.99 -6.27 1.35
CA PRO A 61 10.73 -6.54 0.62
C PRO A 61 10.02 -7.83 1.03
N GLY A 62 10.76 -8.89 1.35
CA GLY A 62 10.20 -10.18 1.77
C GLY A 62 9.58 -10.18 3.18
N GLN A 63 9.88 -9.17 4.00
CA GLN A 63 9.40 -9.07 5.39
C GLN A 63 8.32 -8.01 5.58
N VAL A 64 7.92 -7.31 4.52
CA VAL A 64 6.83 -6.33 4.58
C VAL A 64 5.52 -7.01 4.95
N ASN A 65 4.91 -6.59 6.06
CA ASN A 65 3.61 -7.11 6.49
C ASN A 65 2.47 -6.41 5.73
N ASN A 66 2.24 -6.84 4.50
CA ASN A 66 1.24 -6.22 3.63
C ASN A 66 -0.18 -6.32 4.21
N ARG A 67 -0.51 -7.40 4.94
CA ARG A 67 -1.84 -7.55 5.57
C ARG A 67 -2.07 -6.50 6.65
N ALA A 68 -1.11 -6.33 7.55
CA ALA A 68 -1.20 -5.29 8.58
C ALA A 68 -1.28 -3.90 7.96
N ASN A 69 -0.48 -3.62 6.93
CA ASN A 69 -0.46 -2.33 6.26
C ASN A 69 -1.82 -1.98 5.61
N ILE A 70 -2.40 -2.91 4.87
CA ILE A 70 -3.71 -2.70 4.21
C ILE A 70 -4.83 -2.60 5.24
N TYR A 71 -4.82 -3.47 6.27
CA TYR A 71 -5.80 -3.43 7.34
C TYR A 71 -5.79 -2.09 8.07
N ALA A 72 -4.61 -1.60 8.45
CA ALA A 72 -4.47 -0.33 9.15
C ALA A 72 -4.96 0.86 8.31
N LEU A 73 -4.71 0.88 7.01
CA LEU A 73 -5.24 1.91 6.12
C LEU A 73 -6.77 1.85 6.02
N GLN A 74 -7.34 0.66 5.97
CA GLN A 74 -8.80 0.47 5.99
C GLN A 74 -9.39 0.97 7.30
N ASP A 75 -8.80 0.58 8.43
CA ASP A 75 -9.26 0.98 9.77
C ASP A 75 -9.10 2.48 10.01
N ALA A 76 -8.08 3.11 9.40
CA ALA A 76 -7.93 4.56 9.34
C ALA A 76 -9.00 5.26 8.46
N GLY A 77 -9.92 4.53 7.86
CA GLY A 77 -11.00 5.06 7.03
C GLY A 77 -10.60 5.40 5.60
N CYS A 78 -9.47 4.87 5.10
CA CYS A 78 -9.10 5.05 3.70
C CYS A 78 -10.10 4.35 2.78
N THR A 79 -10.60 5.08 1.80
CA THR A 79 -11.54 4.57 0.78
C THR A 79 -10.82 4.13 -0.49
N HIS A 80 -9.63 4.65 -0.73
CA HIS A 80 -8.78 4.35 -1.89
C HIS A 80 -7.34 4.18 -1.42
N ILE A 81 -6.59 3.30 -2.07
CA ILE A 81 -5.18 3.08 -1.81
C ILE A 81 -4.40 3.28 -3.11
N ILE A 82 -3.35 4.09 -3.02
CA ILE A 82 -2.33 4.26 -4.06
C ILE A 82 -1.04 3.63 -3.53
N ALA A 83 -0.56 2.58 -4.18
CA ALA A 83 0.73 1.97 -3.86
C ALA A 83 1.76 2.40 -4.90
N THR A 84 2.87 2.98 -4.45
CA THR A 84 3.95 3.43 -5.32
C THR A 84 5.16 2.52 -5.21
N THR A 85 5.83 2.31 -6.34
CA THR A 85 7.09 1.55 -6.38
C THR A 85 7.99 2.09 -7.49
N ALA A 86 9.30 2.00 -7.28
CA ALA A 86 10.26 2.25 -8.34
C ALA A 86 10.54 0.95 -9.09
N CYS A 87 10.46 1.00 -10.43
CA CYS A 87 10.66 -0.15 -11.29
C CYS A 87 11.66 0.16 -12.40
N GLY A 88 12.44 -0.84 -12.81
CA GLY A 88 13.18 -0.79 -14.06
C GLY A 88 12.27 -1.08 -15.24
N SER A 89 12.33 -0.25 -16.28
CA SER A 89 11.58 -0.47 -17.51
C SER A 89 12.30 -1.46 -18.42
N LEU A 90 11.53 -2.38 -19.02
CA LEU A 90 11.97 -3.24 -20.13
C LEU A 90 11.58 -2.65 -21.50
N ARG A 91 11.01 -1.45 -21.53
CA ARG A 91 10.54 -0.77 -22.73
C ARG A 91 11.33 0.52 -22.96
N ASN A 92 11.81 0.72 -24.16
CA ASN A 92 12.64 1.89 -24.50
C ASN A 92 11.87 3.21 -24.47
N GLU A 93 10.56 3.16 -24.72
CA GLU A 93 9.68 4.34 -24.71
C GLU A 93 9.30 4.81 -23.32
N ILE A 94 9.58 4.02 -22.28
CA ILE A 94 9.35 4.40 -20.87
C ILE A 94 10.68 4.76 -20.24
N GLY A 95 10.91 6.03 -20.06
CA GLY A 95 12.15 6.59 -19.58
C GLY A 95 12.20 6.78 -18.06
N ARG A 96 13.35 7.22 -17.57
CA ARG A 96 13.51 7.57 -16.16
C ARG A 96 12.63 8.77 -15.80
N GLY A 97 11.83 8.64 -14.74
CA GLY A 97 10.93 9.68 -14.25
C GLY A 97 9.51 9.59 -14.79
N ASP A 98 9.26 8.70 -15.74
CA ASP A 98 7.90 8.45 -16.20
C ASP A 98 7.06 7.76 -15.14
N ILE A 99 5.78 8.12 -15.07
CA ILE A 99 4.80 7.47 -14.19
C ILE A 99 3.99 6.49 -15.05
N VAL A 100 3.97 5.24 -14.62
CA VAL A 100 3.21 4.18 -15.25
C VAL A 100 2.10 3.72 -14.33
N ILE A 101 0.87 3.69 -14.82
CA ILE A 101 -0.28 3.10 -14.13
C ILE A 101 -0.54 1.75 -14.80
N PRO A 102 -0.26 0.63 -14.11
CA PRO A 102 -0.47 -0.69 -14.70
C PRO A 102 -1.97 -1.02 -14.75
N ASP A 103 -2.37 -1.73 -15.79
CA ASP A 103 -3.71 -2.30 -15.93
C ASP A 103 -3.74 -3.78 -15.55
N GLN A 104 -2.58 -4.44 -15.52
CA GLN A 104 -2.45 -5.84 -15.16
C GLN A 104 -1.05 -6.14 -14.59
N PHE A 105 -0.93 -7.29 -13.93
CA PHE A 105 0.36 -7.78 -13.42
C PHE A 105 0.46 -9.32 -13.51
N ILE A 106 1.69 -9.81 -13.47
CA ILE A 106 1.99 -11.23 -13.26
C ILE A 106 2.77 -11.32 -11.94
N ASP A 107 2.28 -12.09 -10.99
CA ASP A 107 2.92 -12.27 -9.69
C ASP A 107 3.88 -13.46 -9.70
N PHE A 108 5.19 -13.16 -9.70
CA PHE A 108 6.26 -14.14 -9.53
C PHE A 108 6.86 -14.14 -8.12
N THR A 109 6.21 -13.49 -7.15
CA THR A 109 6.73 -13.47 -5.78
C THR A 109 6.55 -14.84 -5.12
N HIS A 110 7.57 -15.27 -4.36
CA HIS A 110 7.57 -16.52 -3.63
C HIS A 110 7.81 -16.28 -2.13
N HIS A 111 7.38 -17.24 -1.31
CA HIS A 111 7.59 -17.22 0.13
C HIS A 111 7.01 -15.99 0.86
N ARG A 112 5.90 -15.46 0.36
CA ARG A 112 5.17 -14.35 0.99
C ARG A 112 3.74 -14.75 1.30
N ILE A 113 3.22 -14.18 2.39
CA ILE A 113 1.79 -14.26 2.67
C ILE A 113 1.08 -13.36 1.65
N SER A 114 0.25 -13.96 0.81
CA SER A 114 -0.41 -13.28 -0.32
C SER A 114 -1.93 -13.18 -0.18
N THR A 115 -2.49 -13.60 0.97
CA THR A 115 -3.94 -13.62 1.18
C THR A 115 -4.33 -13.23 2.59
N PHE A 116 -5.53 -12.70 2.75
CA PHE A 116 -6.22 -12.53 4.03
C PHE A 116 -7.00 -13.78 4.44
N PHE A 117 -7.14 -14.78 3.54
CA PHE A 117 -8.01 -15.94 3.70
C PHE A 117 -7.18 -17.22 3.85
N GLU A 118 -6.47 -17.36 4.97
CA GLU A 118 -5.64 -18.53 5.25
C GLU A 118 -6.44 -19.74 5.77
N GLU A 119 -7.64 -19.49 6.32
CA GLU A 119 -8.50 -20.54 6.84
C GLU A 119 -9.70 -20.79 5.94
N PHE A 120 -9.84 -22.01 5.45
CA PHE A 120 -11.04 -22.47 4.77
C PHE A 120 -12.04 -23.02 5.78
N ARG A 121 -13.26 -22.47 5.76
CA ARG A 121 -14.39 -23.03 6.51
C ARG A 121 -15.47 -23.47 5.53
N PRO A 122 -16.17 -24.59 5.78
CA PRO A 122 -17.26 -25.01 4.92
C PRO A 122 -18.26 -23.89 4.66
N GLY A 123 -18.59 -23.62 3.41
CA GLY A 123 -19.51 -22.54 3.00
C GLY A 123 -18.95 -21.12 3.04
N LYS A 124 -17.65 -20.93 3.34
CA LYS A 124 -16.99 -19.61 3.39
C LYS A 124 -15.78 -19.53 2.46
N LEU A 125 -15.90 -20.08 1.26
CA LEU A 125 -14.87 -19.90 0.22
C LEU A 125 -14.86 -18.48 -0.28
N GLN A 126 -13.68 -17.88 -0.35
CA GLN A 126 -13.46 -16.55 -0.91
C GLN A 126 -12.69 -16.69 -2.22
N HIS A 127 -13.27 -16.21 -3.29
CA HIS A 127 -12.62 -16.14 -4.59
C HIS A 127 -12.34 -14.68 -4.92
N CYS A 128 -11.07 -14.32 -5.06
CA CYS A 128 -10.68 -13.00 -5.56
C CYS A 128 -10.45 -13.12 -7.06
N ALA A 129 -11.36 -12.53 -7.84
CA ALA A 129 -11.19 -12.45 -9.29
C ALA A 129 -10.07 -11.47 -9.62
N MET A 130 -9.09 -11.89 -10.44
CA MET A 130 -7.93 -11.09 -10.82
C MET A 130 -7.91 -10.62 -12.30
N PRO A 131 -8.98 -10.79 -13.12
CA PRO A 131 -8.98 -10.25 -14.49
C PRO A 131 -8.85 -8.72 -14.53
N ASP A 132 -9.42 -8.02 -13.54
CA ASP A 132 -9.36 -6.58 -13.38
C ASP A 132 -8.87 -6.25 -11.97
N PRO A 133 -7.53 -6.28 -11.73
CA PRO A 133 -6.98 -6.18 -10.37
C PRO A 133 -6.98 -4.76 -9.81
N PHE A 134 -7.13 -3.74 -10.66
CA PHE A 134 -7.12 -2.35 -10.26
C PHE A 134 -8.48 -1.68 -10.45
N ASN A 135 -8.73 -0.63 -9.66
CA ASN A 135 -9.92 0.19 -9.85
C ASN A 135 -9.85 0.91 -11.20
N LYS A 136 -10.99 1.01 -11.88
CA LYS A 136 -11.10 1.64 -13.21
C LYS A 136 -11.56 3.11 -13.13
N ASP A 137 -11.96 3.60 -11.94
CA ASP A 137 -12.48 4.95 -11.73
C ASP A 137 -11.40 5.98 -11.41
#